data_b774f8ad63a8de2cb6c08e3a28900f2f
#
_entry.id   b774f8ad63a8de2cb6c08e3a28900f2f
#
_cell.length_a   1.000
_cell.length_b   1.000
_cell.length_c   1.000
_cell.angle_alpha   90.00
_cell.angle_beta   90.00
_cell.angle_gamma   90.00
#
_symmetry.space_group_name_H-M   'P 1'
#
loop_
_entity.id
_entity.type
_entity.pdbx_description
1 polymer ?
#
loop_
_entity_poly.entity_id
_entity_poly.type
_entity_poly.pdbx_seq_one_letter_code
_entity_poly.pdbx_strand_id
1 'polypeptide(L)'
;MKYGIESEVCSFADTLGARDGEGESAMGIAEKIKLNYLAFKRLIKEKNSIFCIQRFNYHSFAPYLGHLFLRNKIIFDLDDWEMRENPKYYFGFYPSSKAHFCAREIAKRSVFCISASRFLQHFLGRFNRKVHYLPSGVDTQLFNPAENIPAAEKIVISWIGTFNKMEYIENIDFALRCFVKLRKKHKDIHLDIVGDGIYKDSLVRLVTRFNDSNVRIKDWIAPDEMPIYLRGIQIGILPVRRSNSFNLSKSPTKLFEYMAMQKPTVCSAIGEAMDIVKDGDNGYLACDADMFIKKMGYLIDNSSLRKQMGARARESVEDKYSLGVLCGQFKEILESI
;
A
#
# COMPACT_ATOMS: atom_id res chain seq x y z
N MET A 1 -20.44 6.11 -11.11
CA MET A 1 -20.18 4.65 -11.23
C MET A 1 -19.23 4.34 -12.40
N LYS A 2 -17.93 4.54 -12.20
CA LYS A 2 -16.92 4.38 -13.28
C LYS A 2 -16.80 2.92 -13.78
N TYR A 3 -17.13 1.94 -12.92
CA TYR A 3 -16.93 0.50 -13.22
C TYR A 3 -18.20 -0.36 -13.09
N GLY A 4 -19.39 0.25 -13.04
CA GLY A 4 -20.67 -0.45 -13.07
C GLY A 4 -21.08 -1.16 -11.77
N ILE A 5 -20.42 -0.85 -10.64
CA ILE A 5 -20.80 -1.33 -9.31
C ILE A 5 -21.46 -0.17 -8.55
N GLU A 6 -22.71 -0.36 -8.13
CA GLU A 6 -23.38 0.57 -7.25
C GLU A 6 -22.89 0.37 -5.82
N SER A 7 -22.31 1.40 -5.24
CA SER A 7 -21.73 1.33 -3.90
C SER A 7 -21.90 2.64 -3.15
N GLU A 8 -22.06 2.53 -1.85
CA GLU A 8 -22.10 3.65 -0.92
C GLU A 8 -21.07 3.43 0.18
N VAL A 9 -20.32 4.48 0.52
CA VAL A 9 -19.34 4.44 1.61
C VAL A 9 -20.00 4.95 2.89
N CYS A 10 -19.90 4.17 3.96
CA CYS A 10 -20.29 4.55 5.31
C CYS A 10 -19.04 4.59 6.20
N SER A 11 -18.54 5.77 6.48
CA SER A 11 -17.38 5.99 7.36
C SER A 11 -17.75 6.84 8.57
N PHE A 12 -17.01 6.74 9.66
CA PHE A 12 -17.23 7.56 10.84
C PHE A 12 -16.96 9.04 10.58
N ALA A 13 -15.91 9.35 9.81
CA ALA A 13 -15.53 10.72 9.50
C ALA A 13 -16.42 11.33 8.42
N ASP A 14 -16.47 10.72 7.23
CA ASP A 14 -17.07 11.37 6.07
C ASP A 14 -18.60 11.37 6.06
N THR A 15 -19.22 10.33 6.64
CA THR A 15 -20.67 10.16 6.54
C THR A 15 -21.44 10.26 7.87
N LEU A 16 -20.77 10.09 9.00
CA LEU A 16 -21.40 10.09 10.33
C LEU A 16 -20.97 11.25 11.23
N GLY A 17 -20.14 12.17 10.71
CA GLY A 17 -19.78 13.42 11.36
C GLY A 17 -18.89 13.26 12.59
N ALA A 18 -17.98 12.29 12.58
CA ALA A 18 -16.87 12.28 13.53
C ALA A 18 -15.99 13.53 13.33
N ARG A 19 -15.33 13.97 14.39
CA ARG A 19 -14.48 15.17 14.34
C ARG A 19 -13.37 14.98 13.30
N ASP A 20 -13.21 15.97 12.43
CA ASP A 20 -12.17 15.98 11.41
C ASP A 20 -10.76 15.87 12.03
N GLY A 21 -9.96 14.99 11.47
CA GLY A 21 -8.52 14.84 11.81
C GLY A 21 -8.19 13.87 12.94
N GLU A 22 -9.15 13.34 13.67
CA GLU A 22 -8.91 12.33 14.69
C GLU A 22 -9.20 10.92 14.12
N GLY A 23 -8.15 10.11 13.95
CA GLY A 23 -8.33 8.69 13.62
C GLY A 23 -9.14 7.97 14.71
N GLU A 24 -9.81 6.86 14.38
CA GLU A 24 -10.63 6.07 15.33
C GLU A 24 -9.92 5.73 16.66
N SER A 25 -8.59 5.65 16.65
CA SER A 25 -7.79 5.40 17.86
C SER A 25 -7.87 6.51 18.91
N ALA A 26 -8.08 7.76 18.48
CA ALA A 26 -8.17 8.93 19.34
C ALA A 26 -9.57 9.17 19.92
N MET A 27 -10.60 8.55 19.32
CA MET A 27 -12.00 8.71 19.75
C MET A 27 -12.27 8.06 21.10
N GLY A 28 -13.09 8.70 21.92
CA GLY A 28 -13.60 8.15 23.18
C GLY A 28 -14.54 6.95 22.98
N ILE A 29 -14.68 6.09 23.99
CA ILE A 29 -15.56 4.91 23.91
C ILE A 29 -17.03 5.31 23.67
N ALA A 30 -17.53 6.34 24.31
CA ALA A 30 -18.91 6.82 24.15
C ALA A 30 -19.17 7.30 22.71
N GLU A 31 -18.21 7.97 22.09
CA GLU A 31 -18.30 8.42 20.70
C GLU A 31 -18.29 7.23 19.73
N LYS A 32 -17.43 6.24 19.94
CA LYS A 32 -17.40 4.99 19.15
C LYS A 32 -18.73 4.24 19.23
N ILE A 33 -19.34 4.17 20.40
CA ILE A 33 -20.67 3.54 20.59
C ILE A 33 -21.74 4.33 19.83
N LYS A 34 -21.76 5.68 19.98
CA LYS A 34 -22.70 6.54 19.27
C LYS A 34 -22.59 6.39 17.76
N LEU A 35 -21.39 6.43 17.21
CA LEU A 35 -21.14 6.29 15.76
C LEU A 35 -21.55 4.92 15.24
N ASN A 36 -21.25 3.84 15.97
CA ASN A 36 -21.72 2.51 15.63
C ASN A 36 -23.24 2.39 15.66
N TYR A 37 -23.92 3.02 16.62
CA TYR A 37 -25.37 3.06 16.67
C TYR A 37 -25.95 3.79 15.46
N LEU A 38 -25.38 4.94 15.08
CA LEU A 38 -25.81 5.70 13.89
C LEU A 38 -25.56 4.89 12.60
N ALA A 39 -24.39 4.25 12.47
CA ALA A 39 -24.10 3.36 11.37
C ALA A 39 -25.10 2.20 11.29
N PHE A 40 -25.35 1.52 12.41
CA PHE A 40 -26.31 0.44 12.47
C PHE A 40 -27.73 0.89 12.07
N LYS A 41 -28.18 2.04 12.59
CA LYS A 41 -29.50 2.61 12.23
C LYS A 41 -29.61 2.92 10.72
N ARG A 42 -28.51 3.26 10.05
CA ARG A 42 -28.47 3.44 8.59
C ARG A 42 -28.52 2.09 7.88
N LEU A 43 -27.67 1.16 8.28
CA LEU A 43 -27.52 -0.16 7.66
C LEU A 43 -28.79 -1.03 7.76
N ILE A 44 -29.61 -0.89 8.82
CA ILE A 44 -30.86 -1.66 8.95
C ILE A 44 -31.91 -1.35 7.88
N LYS A 45 -31.75 -0.24 7.15
CA LYS A 45 -32.62 0.13 6.04
C LYS A 45 -32.23 -0.60 4.74
N GLU A 46 -30.99 -1.10 4.67
CA GLU A 46 -30.37 -1.69 3.47
C GLU A 46 -30.53 -3.22 3.48
N LYS A 47 -31.78 -3.72 3.47
CA LYS A 47 -32.10 -5.15 3.66
C LYS A 47 -31.49 -6.11 2.62
N ASN A 48 -31.27 -5.64 1.37
CA ASN A 48 -30.77 -6.48 0.27
C ASN A 48 -29.34 -6.15 -0.13
N SER A 49 -28.62 -5.37 0.68
CA SER A 49 -27.26 -4.95 0.39
C SER A 49 -26.23 -5.92 0.95
N ILE A 50 -25.08 -5.97 0.30
CA ILE A 50 -23.89 -6.68 0.78
C ILE A 50 -23.02 -5.67 1.51
N PHE A 51 -22.63 -5.96 2.74
CA PHE A 51 -21.76 -5.09 3.52
C PHE A 51 -20.30 -5.48 3.32
N CYS A 52 -19.52 -4.61 2.69
CA CYS A 52 -18.07 -4.76 2.63
C CYS A 52 -17.44 -4.13 3.88
N ILE A 53 -16.84 -4.95 4.72
CA ILE A 53 -16.12 -4.52 5.93
C ILE A 53 -14.65 -4.37 5.55
N GLN A 54 -14.20 -3.10 5.40
CA GLN A 54 -12.79 -2.82 5.14
C GLN A 54 -12.04 -2.74 6.45
N ARG A 55 -11.00 -3.56 6.59
CA ARG A 55 -10.18 -3.73 7.79
C ARG A 55 -11.00 -4.17 9.01
N PHE A 56 -10.33 -4.37 10.13
CA PHE A 56 -10.99 -4.55 11.41
C PHE A 56 -10.66 -3.38 12.34
N ASN A 57 -11.69 -2.58 12.63
CA ASN A 57 -11.61 -1.53 13.65
C ASN A 57 -13.00 -1.33 14.28
N TYR A 58 -13.19 -0.28 15.07
CA TYR A 58 -14.48 -0.05 15.74
C TYR A 58 -15.65 0.11 14.77
N HIS A 59 -15.46 0.67 13.59
CA HIS A 59 -16.49 0.80 12.54
C HIS A 59 -17.03 -0.54 12.05
N SER A 60 -16.31 -1.63 12.25
CA SER A 60 -16.71 -2.98 11.80
C SER A 60 -17.85 -3.59 12.62
N PHE A 61 -18.15 -3.04 13.81
CA PHE A 61 -19.19 -3.59 14.67
C PHE A 61 -20.60 -3.41 14.08
N ALA A 62 -20.91 -2.25 13.52
CA ALA A 62 -22.24 -1.97 12.96
C ALA A 62 -22.59 -2.93 11.81
N PRO A 63 -21.79 -3.10 10.75
CA PRO A 63 -22.08 -4.05 9.67
C PRO A 63 -22.07 -5.51 10.16
N TYR A 64 -21.21 -5.85 11.12
CA TYR A 64 -21.19 -7.18 11.70
C TYR A 64 -22.48 -7.50 12.48
N LEU A 65 -23.00 -6.56 13.28
CA LEU A 65 -24.29 -6.67 13.93
C LEU A 65 -25.44 -6.73 12.91
N GLY A 66 -25.37 -5.93 11.85
CA GLY A 66 -26.32 -6.00 10.73
C GLY A 66 -26.37 -7.39 10.12
N HIS A 67 -25.21 -8.03 9.91
CA HIS A 67 -25.15 -9.43 9.46
C HIS A 67 -25.83 -10.39 10.44
N LEU A 68 -25.58 -10.26 11.75
CA LEU A 68 -26.12 -11.16 12.75
C LEU A 68 -27.67 -11.05 12.90
N PHE A 69 -28.20 -9.83 12.86
CA PHE A 69 -29.63 -9.56 13.11
C PHE A 69 -30.48 -9.51 11.83
N LEU A 70 -29.91 -9.06 10.72
CA LEU A 70 -30.65 -8.85 9.47
C LEU A 70 -30.32 -9.89 8.40
N ARG A 71 -29.31 -10.74 8.66
CA ARG A 71 -28.80 -11.77 7.74
C ARG A 71 -28.22 -11.22 6.42
N ASN A 72 -27.84 -9.94 6.38
CA ASN A 72 -27.13 -9.40 5.22
C ASN A 72 -25.85 -10.18 4.97
N LYS A 73 -25.50 -10.37 3.70
CA LYS A 73 -24.20 -10.93 3.33
C LYS A 73 -23.10 -9.93 3.70
N ILE A 74 -21.97 -10.44 4.21
CA ILE A 74 -20.78 -9.62 4.46
C ILE A 74 -19.61 -10.11 3.64
N ILE A 75 -18.76 -9.17 3.22
CA ILE A 75 -17.46 -9.37 2.61
C ILE A 75 -16.44 -8.76 3.56
N PHE A 76 -15.31 -9.41 3.74
CA PHE A 76 -14.21 -8.87 4.55
C PHE A 76 -13.05 -8.49 3.65
N ASP A 77 -12.72 -7.22 3.58
CA ASP A 77 -11.58 -6.67 2.85
C ASP A 77 -10.45 -6.34 3.85
N LEU A 78 -9.34 -7.05 3.73
CA LEU A 78 -8.17 -6.84 4.58
C LEU A 78 -6.97 -6.40 3.74
N ASP A 79 -6.59 -5.13 3.88
CA ASP A 79 -5.56 -4.46 3.09
C ASP A 79 -4.27 -4.15 3.86
N ASP A 80 -4.27 -4.26 5.20
CA ASP A 80 -3.10 -4.02 6.05
C ASP A 80 -3.10 -4.91 7.29
N TRP A 81 -1.94 -5.04 7.94
CA TRP A 81 -1.78 -5.78 9.19
C TRP A 81 -1.95 -4.87 10.40
N GLU A 82 -3.13 -4.89 10.99
CA GLU A 82 -3.45 -4.12 12.21
C GLU A 82 -3.35 -4.97 13.49
N MET A 83 -2.91 -6.22 13.34
CA MET A 83 -2.82 -7.17 14.43
C MET A 83 -1.44 -7.16 15.07
N ARG A 84 -1.33 -7.62 16.31
CA ARG A 84 -0.02 -7.78 16.96
C ARG A 84 0.77 -8.90 16.29
N GLU A 85 2.08 -8.72 16.15
CA GLU A 85 3.00 -9.72 15.55
C GLU A 85 2.95 -11.06 16.29
N ASN A 86 2.93 -11.05 17.62
CA ASN A 86 2.93 -12.24 18.48
C ASN A 86 1.78 -12.15 19.49
N PRO A 87 0.54 -12.49 19.10
CA PRO A 87 -0.58 -12.48 20.04
C PRO A 87 -0.38 -13.59 21.09
N LYS A 88 -0.44 -13.21 22.37
CA LYS A 88 -0.56 -14.20 23.43
C LYS A 88 -1.93 -14.88 23.33
N TYR A 89 -2.00 -16.16 23.63
CA TYR A 89 -3.25 -16.91 23.66
C TYR A 89 -3.64 -17.20 25.10
N TYR A 90 -4.84 -16.78 25.51
CA TYR A 90 -5.44 -17.19 26.78
C TYR A 90 -6.02 -18.58 26.61
N PHE A 91 -5.79 -19.46 27.58
CA PHE A 91 -6.23 -20.87 27.55
C PHE A 91 -5.80 -21.63 26.28
N GLY A 92 -4.70 -21.21 25.63
CA GLY A 92 -4.17 -21.86 24.43
C GLY A 92 -4.94 -21.61 23.11
N PHE A 93 -6.14 -21.03 23.17
CA PHE A 93 -6.96 -20.84 21.96
C PHE A 93 -7.59 -19.45 21.82
N TYR A 94 -7.63 -18.63 22.87
CA TYR A 94 -8.20 -17.28 22.82
C TYR A 94 -7.11 -16.23 22.56
N PRO A 95 -7.04 -15.60 21.38
CA PRO A 95 -6.01 -14.60 21.13
C PRO A 95 -6.21 -13.39 22.04
N SER A 96 -5.16 -12.96 22.71
CA SER A 96 -5.16 -11.77 23.58
C SER A 96 -5.38 -10.47 22.79
N SER A 97 -5.20 -10.50 21.49
CA SER A 97 -5.47 -9.40 20.58
C SER A 97 -6.92 -9.44 20.11
N LYS A 98 -7.71 -8.48 20.57
CA LYS A 98 -9.10 -8.31 20.11
C LYS A 98 -9.17 -8.22 18.57
N ALA A 99 -8.23 -7.51 17.93
CA ALA A 99 -8.15 -7.40 16.48
C ALA A 99 -8.03 -8.75 15.80
N HIS A 100 -7.19 -9.66 16.32
CA HIS A 100 -7.00 -10.99 15.77
C HIS A 100 -8.27 -11.85 15.87
N PHE A 101 -8.92 -11.81 17.05
CA PHE A 101 -10.16 -12.52 17.26
C PHE A 101 -11.27 -12.05 16.32
N CYS A 102 -11.44 -10.74 16.22
CA CYS A 102 -12.51 -10.16 15.39
C CYS A 102 -12.27 -10.35 13.91
N ALA A 103 -11.03 -10.17 13.42
CA ALA A 103 -10.69 -10.46 12.04
C ALA A 103 -11.01 -11.91 11.67
N ARG A 104 -10.67 -12.87 12.56
CA ARG A 104 -11.02 -14.28 12.40
C ARG A 104 -12.53 -14.49 12.33
N GLU A 105 -13.30 -13.90 13.24
CA GLU A 105 -14.74 -14.11 13.30
C GLU A 105 -15.48 -13.46 12.12
N ILE A 106 -15.03 -12.29 11.67
CA ILE A 106 -15.57 -11.66 10.46
C ILE A 106 -15.23 -12.52 9.23
N ALA A 107 -13.95 -12.94 9.10
CA ALA A 107 -13.54 -13.78 7.98
C ALA A 107 -14.35 -15.08 7.86
N LYS A 108 -14.60 -15.77 8.99
CA LYS A 108 -15.40 -17.00 9.01
C LYS A 108 -16.83 -16.84 8.53
N ARG A 109 -17.43 -15.66 8.75
CA ARG A 109 -18.83 -15.38 8.43
C ARG A 109 -18.99 -14.70 7.09
N SER A 110 -17.90 -14.20 6.52
CA SER A 110 -17.92 -13.56 5.21
C SER A 110 -18.21 -14.55 4.10
N VAL A 111 -18.99 -14.12 3.11
CA VAL A 111 -19.28 -14.92 1.90
C VAL A 111 -17.98 -15.22 1.17
N PHE A 112 -17.11 -14.24 1.12
CA PHE A 112 -15.70 -14.35 0.74
C PHE A 112 -14.89 -13.24 1.42
N CYS A 113 -13.55 -13.38 1.35
CA CYS A 113 -12.63 -12.34 1.80
C CYS A 113 -11.83 -11.80 0.62
N ILE A 114 -11.44 -10.53 0.71
CA ILE A 114 -10.48 -9.87 -0.16
C ILE A 114 -9.19 -9.68 0.62
N SER A 115 -8.07 -9.88 -0.04
CA SER A 115 -6.75 -9.65 0.52
C SER A 115 -5.89 -8.82 -0.42
N ALA A 116 -5.27 -7.76 0.10
CA ALA A 116 -4.39 -6.91 -0.69
C ALA A 116 -2.98 -7.49 -0.89
N SER A 117 -2.65 -8.60 -0.22
CA SER A 117 -1.36 -9.29 -0.35
C SER A 117 -1.49 -10.81 -0.25
N ARG A 118 -0.49 -11.52 -0.80
CA ARG A 118 -0.41 -12.98 -0.68
C ARG A 118 -0.25 -13.43 0.77
N PHE A 119 0.45 -12.66 1.58
CA PHE A 119 0.55 -12.90 3.01
C PHE A 119 -0.83 -12.86 3.70
N LEU A 120 -1.64 -11.84 3.41
CA LEU A 120 -3.00 -11.72 3.94
C LEU A 120 -3.93 -12.79 3.37
N GLN A 121 -3.76 -13.16 2.09
CA GLN A 121 -4.50 -14.27 1.49
C GLN A 121 -4.27 -15.57 2.25
N HIS A 122 -3.03 -15.89 2.55
CA HIS A 122 -2.67 -17.08 3.33
C HIS A 122 -3.22 -16.99 4.76
N PHE A 123 -3.15 -15.81 5.39
CA PHE A 123 -3.71 -15.61 6.74
C PHE A 123 -5.22 -15.84 6.76
N LEU A 124 -5.98 -15.22 5.86
CA LEU A 124 -7.44 -15.35 5.78
C LEU A 124 -7.87 -16.75 5.35
N GLY A 125 -7.10 -17.42 4.50
CA GLY A 125 -7.34 -18.79 4.05
C GLY A 125 -7.43 -19.83 5.18
N ARG A 126 -6.91 -19.52 6.37
CA ARG A 126 -7.08 -20.36 7.58
C ARG A 126 -8.51 -20.30 8.13
N PHE A 127 -9.30 -19.30 7.76
CA PHE A 127 -10.62 -19.04 8.33
C PHE A 127 -11.74 -19.06 7.30
N ASN A 128 -11.45 -18.74 6.04
CA ASN A 128 -12.40 -18.75 4.94
C ASN A 128 -11.77 -19.43 3.72
N ARG A 129 -12.51 -20.34 3.08
CA ARG A 129 -12.04 -21.06 1.88
C ARG A 129 -12.07 -20.19 0.61
N LYS A 130 -12.88 -19.11 0.61
CA LYS A 130 -13.04 -18.20 -0.50
C LYS A 130 -12.29 -16.90 -0.18
N VAL A 131 -11.01 -16.83 -0.54
CA VAL A 131 -10.18 -15.64 -0.38
C VAL A 131 -9.63 -15.21 -1.73
N HIS A 132 -10.03 -14.04 -2.19
CA HIS A 132 -9.60 -13.47 -3.45
C HIS A 132 -8.46 -12.47 -3.23
N TYR A 133 -7.40 -12.60 -4.01
CA TYR A 133 -6.29 -11.65 -4.03
C TYR A 133 -6.64 -10.49 -4.94
N LEU A 134 -6.78 -9.30 -4.38
CA LEU A 134 -7.02 -8.04 -5.08
C LEU A 134 -6.11 -6.96 -4.46
N PRO A 135 -4.94 -6.71 -5.04
CA PRO A 135 -4.02 -5.67 -4.56
C PRO A 135 -4.58 -4.27 -4.83
N SER A 136 -3.96 -3.25 -4.25
CA SER A 136 -4.43 -1.85 -4.35
C SER A 136 -4.49 -1.31 -5.79
N GLY A 137 -3.57 -1.72 -6.65
CA GLY A 137 -3.52 -1.26 -8.05
C GLY A 137 -3.23 0.23 -8.22
N VAL A 138 -3.41 0.72 -9.45
CA VAL A 138 -3.20 2.12 -9.82
C VAL A 138 -4.16 2.57 -10.94
N ASP A 139 -4.58 3.83 -10.93
CA ASP A 139 -5.31 4.45 -12.05
C ASP A 139 -4.34 4.77 -13.19
N THR A 140 -4.29 3.89 -14.20
CA THR A 140 -3.39 4.02 -15.35
C THR A 140 -3.78 5.15 -16.31
N GLN A 141 -4.97 5.74 -16.16
CA GLN A 141 -5.37 6.95 -16.90
C GLN A 141 -4.78 8.20 -16.26
N LEU A 142 -4.80 8.27 -14.93
CA LEU A 142 -4.17 9.35 -14.17
C LEU A 142 -2.63 9.24 -14.24
N PHE A 143 -2.10 8.05 -13.95
CA PHE A 143 -0.66 7.74 -14.00
C PHE A 143 -0.28 7.33 -15.43
N ASN A 144 -0.25 8.35 -16.32
CA ASN A 144 0.08 8.16 -17.73
C ASN A 144 1.41 8.86 -18.06
N PRO A 145 2.43 8.13 -18.54
CA PRO A 145 3.67 8.73 -18.98
C PRO A 145 3.41 9.59 -20.21
N ALA A 146 3.95 10.82 -20.25
CA ALA A 146 3.89 11.65 -21.46
C ALA A 146 4.84 11.09 -22.52
N GLU A 147 4.45 11.16 -23.79
CA GLU A 147 5.23 10.61 -24.90
C GLU A 147 6.58 11.30 -25.12
N ASN A 148 6.73 12.58 -24.75
CA ASN A 148 7.94 13.38 -24.96
C ASN A 148 8.44 14.02 -23.67
N ILE A 149 9.18 13.25 -22.85
CA ILE A 149 9.95 13.82 -21.75
C ILE A 149 11.37 14.10 -22.26
N PRO A 150 11.87 15.35 -22.19
CA PRO A 150 13.26 15.66 -22.51
C PRO A 150 14.19 14.75 -21.70
N ALA A 151 15.29 14.31 -22.31
CA ALA A 151 16.31 13.56 -21.60
C ALA A 151 16.78 14.40 -20.40
N ALA A 152 16.59 13.87 -19.18
CA ALA A 152 17.03 14.57 -17.99
C ALA A 152 18.56 14.60 -17.96
N GLU A 153 19.13 15.80 -17.76
CA GLU A 153 20.59 15.97 -17.59
C GLU A 153 21.12 15.19 -16.36
N LYS A 154 20.25 14.95 -15.38
CA LYS A 154 20.59 14.31 -14.10
C LYS A 154 19.67 13.13 -13.82
N ILE A 155 20.22 12.09 -13.21
CA ILE A 155 19.45 10.93 -12.80
C ILE A 155 18.88 11.17 -11.40
N VAL A 156 17.56 11.24 -11.31
CA VAL A 156 16.82 11.37 -10.05
C VAL A 156 16.30 9.98 -9.64
N ILE A 157 16.75 9.53 -8.50
CA ILE A 157 16.25 8.36 -7.80
C ILE A 157 15.21 8.83 -6.77
N SER A 158 14.06 8.21 -6.68
CA SER A 158 13.01 8.68 -5.77
C SER A 158 12.49 7.59 -4.84
N TRP A 159 12.32 7.96 -3.59
CA TRP A 159 11.50 7.28 -2.60
C TRP A 159 10.28 8.14 -2.24
N ILE A 160 9.08 7.56 -2.24
CA ILE A 160 7.84 8.24 -1.89
C ILE A 160 7.18 7.52 -0.73
N GLY A 161 6.61 8.25 0.23
CA GLY A 161 5.84 7.63 1.30
C GLY A 161 5.58 8.55 2.48
N THR A 162 5.00 7.98 3.54
CA THR A 162 4.76 8.71 4.79
C THR A 162 5.88 8.46 5.79
N PHE A 163 6.09 9.41 6.69
CA PHE A 163 7.06 9.30 7.80
C PHE A 163 6.34 9.06 9.14
N ASN A 164 5.27 8.25 9.11
CA ASN A 164 4.42 8.02 10.29
C ASN A 164 4.88 6.84 11.16
N LYS A 165 5.94 6.14 10.77
CA LYS A 165 6.56 5.06 11.56
C LYS A 165 8.07 5.16 11.49
N MET A 166 8.76 4.87 12.60
CA MET A 166 10.23 4.86 12.64
C MET A 166 10.83 3.85 11.65
N GLU A 167 10.13 2.78 11.37
CA GLU A 167 10.55 1.78 10.38
C GLU A 167 10.75 2.36 8.96
N TYR A 168 9.96 3.37 8.58
CA TYR A 168 10.19 4.06 7.30
C TYR A 168 11.49 4.86 7.32
N ILE A 169 11.84 5.47 8.45
CA ILE A 169 13.12 6.17 8.63
C ILE A 169 14.30 5.19 8.52
N GLU A 170 14.16 3.98 9.09
CA GLU A 170 15.18 2.92 8.95
C GLU A 170 15.34 2.44 7.49
N ASN A 171 14.23 2.35 6.75
CA ASN A 171 14.26 2.01 5.33
C ASN A 171 14.95 3.11 4.50
N ILE A 172 14.71 4.37 4.84
CA ILE A 172 15.36 5.52 4.20
C ILE A 172 16.85 5.57 4.57
N ASP A 173 17.23 5.29 5.82
CA ASP A 173 18.66 5.19 6.23
C ASP A 173 19.39 4.15 5.38
N PHE A 174 18.77 2.99 5.15
CA PHE A 174 19.33 1.97 4.27
C PHE A 174 19.52 2.51 2.83
N ALA A 175 18.51 3.18 2.28
CA ALA A 175 18.60 3.76 0.93
C ALA A 175 19.71 4.84 0.84
N LEU A 176 19.83 5.69 1.86
CA LEU A 176 20.86 6.72 1.96
C LEU A 176 22.27 6.10 1.98
N ARG A 177 22.50 5.04 2.76
CA ARG A 177 23.78 4.33 2.78
C ARG A 177 24.13 3.73 1.43
N CYS A 178 23.16 3.16 0.72
CA CYS A 178 23.35 2.66 -0.63
C CYS A 178 23.65 3.81 -1.61
N PHE A 179 22.90 4.91 -1.52
CA PHE A 179 23.08 6.09 -2.36
C PHE A 179 24.47 6.71 -2.21
N VAL A 180 24.95 6.93 -0.99
CA VAL A 180 26.28 7.48 -0.73
C VAL A 180 27.40 6.60 -1.32
N LYS A 181 27.26 5.27 -1.29
CA LYS A 181 28.20 4.37 -1.96
C LYS A 181 28.19 4.55 -3.48
N LEU A 182 27.00 4.73 -4.09
CA LEU A 182 26.84 4.99 -5.52
C LEU A 182 27.44 6.35 -5.93
N ARG A 183 27.28 7.38 -5.08
CA ARG A 183 27.84 8.74 -5.29
C ARG A 183 29.35 8.76 -5.42
N LYS A 184 30.06 7.78 -4.90
CA LYS A 184 31.52 7.66 -5.09
C LYS A 184 31.87 7.49 -6.56
N LYS A 185 31.07 6.75 -7.32
CA LYS A 185 31.27 6.46 -8.75
C LYS A 185 30.46 7.42 -9.64
N HIS A 186 29.23 7.78 -9.25
CA HIS A 186 28.29 8.55 -10.05
C HIS A 186 28.02 9.92 -9.39
N LYS A 187 28.62 10.98 -9.92
CA LYS A 187 28.54 12.33 -9.30
C LYS A 187 27.25 13.08 -9.61
N ASP A 188 26.57 12.75 -10.72
CA ASP A 188 25.40 13.47 -11.23
C ASP A 188 24.06 12.78 -10.93
N ILE A 189 24.01 11.98 -9.85
CA ILE A 189 22.78 11.38 -9.36
C ILE A 189 22.22 12.16 -8.18
N HIS A 190 20.88 12.18 -8.06
CA HIS A 190 20.15 12.80 -6.97
C HIS A 190 19.22 11.78 -6.31
N LEU A 191 18.98 11.94 -5.01
CA LEU A 191 17.99 11.17 -4.26
C LEU A 191 16.91 12.12 -3.75
N ASP A 192 15.69 11.97 -4.23
CA ASP A 192 14.51 12.64 -3.71
C ASP A 192 13.79 11.73 -2.70
N ILE A 193 13.54 12.25 -1.52
CA ILE A 193 12.74 11.62 -0.47
C ILE A 193 11.49 12.48 -0.32
N VAL A 194 10.35 11.96 -0.78
CA VAL A 194 9.09 12.71 -0.89
C VAL A 194 8.08 12.22 0.13
N GLY A 195 7.50 13.12 0.89
CA GLY A 195 6.43 12.79 1.83
C GLY A 195 6.37 13.68 3.06
N ASP A 196 5.51 13.29 3.99
CA ASP A 196 5.35 13.95 5.28
C ASP A 196 4.99 12.95 6.38
N GLY A 197 5.04 13.38 7.65
CA GLY A 197 4.65 12.57 8.79
C GLY A 197 5.35 12.96 10.08
N ILE A 198 4.92 12.34 11.18
CA ILE A 198 5.35 12.66 12.56
C ILE A 198 6.86 12.49 12.81
N TYR A 199 7.56 11.71 11.97
CA TYR A 199 9.01 11.50 12.07
C TYR A 199 9.82 12.35 11.07
N LYS A 200 9.24 13.41 10.49
CA LYS A 200 9.92 14.30 9.52
C LYS A 200 11.21 14.90 10.11
N ASP A 201 11.17 15.36 11.35
CA ASP A 201 12.37 15.90 12.03
C ASP A 201 13.47 14.85 12.20
N SER A 202 13.09 13.59 12.43
CA SER A 202 14.06 12.50 12.53
C SER A 202 14.71 12.21 11.17
N LEU A 203 13.94 12.32 10.10
CA LEU A 203 14.45 12.23 8.73
C LEU A 203 15.40 13.38 8.40
N VAL A 204 15.05 14.62 8.74
CA VAL A 204 15.91 15.79 8.51
C VAL A 204 17.26 15.60 9.23
N ARG A 205 17.23 15.23 10.53
CA ARG A 205 18.45 14.93 11.29
C ARG A 205 19.28 13.79 10.66
N LEU A 206 18.60 12.76 10.14
CA LEU A 206 19.27 11.66 9.46
C LEU A 206 19.98 12.14 8.19
N VAL A 207 19.28 12.83 7.29
CA VAL A 207 19.83 13.33 6.02
C VAL A 207 21.00 14.30 6.27
N THR A 208 20.87 15.21 7.25
CA THR A 208 21.94 16.16 7.61
C THR A 208 23.24 15.45 8.00
N ARG A 209 23.18 14.27 8.67
CA ARG A 209 24.37 13.48 9.02
C ARG A 209 25.13 12.95 7.80
N PHE A 210 24.43 12.68 6.70
CA PHE A 210 25.08 12.23 5.48
C PHE A 210 25.78 13.37 4.71
N ASN A 211 25.38 14.62 4.96
CA ASN A 211 25.99 15.83 4.40
C ASN A 211 26.24 15.75 2.88
N ASP A 212 25.25 15.26 2.13
CA ASP A 212 25.31 15.16 0.67
C ASP A 212 24.23 16.06 0.05
N SER A 213 24.66 17.11 -0.64
CA SER A 213 23.78 18.11 -1.28
C SER A 213 22.89 17.56 -2.40
N ASN A 214 23.15 16.32 -2.84
CA ASN A 214 22.35 15.64 -3.84
C ASN A 214 21.17 14.85 -3.23
N VAL A 215 21.02 14.86 -1.90
CA VAL A 215 19.84 14.33 -1.22
C VAL A 215 18.88 15.46 -0.91
N ARG A 216 17.64 15.32 -1.35
CA ARG A 216 16.59 16.35 -1.20
C ARG A 216 15.40 15.73 -0.49
N ILE A 217 14.92 16.40 0.55
CA ILE A 217 13.63 16.10 1.19
C ILE A 217 12.60 17.01 0.54
N LYS A 218 11.53 16.44 0.02
CA LYS A 218 10.40 17.15 -0.56
C LYS A 218 9.15 16.91 0.28
N ASP A 219 8.31 17.91 0.37
CA ASP A 219 7.04 17.82 1.05
C ASP A 219 6.10 16.81 0.37
N TRP A 220 5.01 16.50 1.03
CA TRP A 220 3.95 15.67 0.48
C TRP A 220 3.40 16.28 -0.81
N ILE A 221 3.21 15.45 -1.81
CA ILE A 221 2.65 15.81 -3.11
C ILE A 221 1.24 15.23 -3.20
N ALA A 222 0.29 16.04 -3.65
CA ALA A 222 -1.09 15.61 -3.83
C ALA A 222 -1.18 14.46 -4.86
N PRO A 223 -2.12 13.50 -4.67
CA PRO A 223 -2.22 12.33 -5.56
C PRO A 223 -2.42 12.67 -7.04
N ASP A 224 -3.11 13.76 -7.35
CA ASP A 224 -3.34 14.27 -8.70
C ASP A 224 -2.10 14.97 -9.31
N GLU A 225 -1.21 15.49 -8.47
CA GLU A 225 0.07 16.08 -8.87
C GLU A 225 1.21 15.05 -8.96
N MET A 226 1.05 13.90 -8.32
CA MET A 226 2.08 12.86 -8.27
C MET A 226 2.55 12.40 -9.66
N PRO A 227 1.69 12.21 -10.67
CA PRO A 227 2.14 11.85 -12.01
C PRO A 227 3.09 12.89 -12.63
N ILE A 228 2.86 14.19 -12.37
CA ILE A 228 3.72 15.27 -12.87
C ILE A 228 5.12 15.15 -12.25
N TYR A 229 5.18 14.95 -10.94
CA TYR A 229 6.45 14.71 -10.25
C TYR A 229 7.18 13.47 -10.77
N LEU A 230 6.46 12.36 -10.94
CA LEU A 230 7.03 11.09 -11.40
C LEU A 230 7.57 11.14 -12.82
N ARG A 231 7.09 12.05 -13.67
CA ARG A 231 7.69 12.27 -15.00
C ARG A 231 9.16 12.68 -14.89
N GLY A 232 9.50 13.49 -13.90
CA GLY A 232 10.85 14.02 -13.69
C GLY A 232 11.87 13.06 -13.09
N ILE A 233 11.47 11.90 -12.54
CA ILE A 233 12.39 10.92 -11.99
C ILE A 233 12.81 9.85 -13.02
N GLN A 234 13.91 9.16 -12.78
CA GLN A 234 14.41 8.10 -13.64
C GLN A 234 14.34 6.70 -12.99
N ILE A 235 14.40 6.61 -11.69
CA ILE A 235 14.42 5.33 -10.96
C ILE A 235 13.56 5.46 -9.69
N GLY A 236 12.61 4.54 -9.50
CA GLY A 236 11.91 4.38 -8.24
C GLY A 236 12.63 3.41 -7.29
N ILE A 237 12.56 3.63 -5.99
CA ILE A 237 13.09 2.67 -5.02
C ILE A 237 12.06 2.29 -3.96
N LEU A 238 12.07 1.01 -3.58
CA LEU A 238 11.26 0.46 -2.50
C LEU A 238 12.16 -0.33 -1.53
N PRO A 239 12.95 0.37 -0.70
CA PRO A 239 13.76 -0.28 0.32
C PRO A 239 12.86 -0.72 1.48
N VAL A 240 12.94 -2.00 1.83
CA VAL A 240 12.28 -2.61 2.99
C VAL A 240 13.31 -3.45 3.70
N ARG A 241 13.52 -3.21 5.01
CA ARG A 241 14.58 -3.90 5.77
C ARG A 241 14.08 -5.10 6.56
N ARG A 242 12.84 -5.05 7.03
CA ARG A 242 12.31 -6.05 7.96
C ARG A 242 11.26 -6.91 7.27
N SER A 243 11.40 -8.23 7.37
CA SER A 243 10.39 -9.19 6.96
C SER A 243 9.48 -9.51 8.15
N ASN A 244 8.63 -8.53 8.53
CA ASN A 244 7.62 -8.67 9.56
C ASN A 244 6.21 -8.66 8.95
N SER A 245 5.19 -9.06 9.70
CA SER A 245 3.82 -9.14 9.20
C SER A 245 3.31 -7.82 8.64
N PHE A 246 3.75 -6.69 9.21
CA PHE A 246 3.42 -5.35 8.72
C PHE A 246 3.91 -5.10 7.29
N ASN A 247 5.15 -5.45 6.97
CA ASN A 247 5.71 -5.27 5.62
C ASN A 247 5.24 -6.35 4.63
N LEU A 248 5.02 -7.57 5.12
CA LEU A 248 4.53 -8.67 4.29
C LEU A 248 3.06 -8.48 3.86
N SER A 249 2.27 -7.79 4.68
CA SER A 249 0.83 -7.57 4.40
C SER A 249 0.56 -6.47 3.39
N LYS A 250 1.52 -5.59 3.13
CA LYS A 250 1.29 -4.37 2.35
C LYS A 250 1.19 -4.62 0.86
N SER A 251 0.18 -4.03 0.26
CA SER A 251 0.13 -3.78 -1.18
C SER A 251 0.88 -2.48 -1.49
N PRO A 252 2.00 -2.53 -2.23
CA PRO A 252 2.89 -1.38 -2.38
C PRO A 252 2.40 -0.42 -3.47
N THR A 253 1.43 0.46 -3.16
CA THR A 253 0.86 1.45 -4.09
C THR A 253 1.91 2.23 -4.87
N LYS A 254 2.95 2.71 -4.20
CA LYS A 254 4.05 3.45 -4.85
C LYS A 254 4.79 2.63 -5.92
N LEU A 255 4.87 1.31 -5.76
CA LEU A 255 5.46 0.45 -6.79
C LEU A 255 4.60 0.45 -8.05
N PHE A 256 3.29 0.33 -7.92
CA PHE A 256 2.36 0.41 -9.04
C PHE A 256 2.41 1.79 -9.71
N GLU A 257 2.53 2.87 -8.95
CA GLU A 257 2.67 4.23 -9.46
C GLU A 257 3.96 4.40 -10.28
N TYR A 258 5.11 3.94 -9.77
CA TYR A 258 6.36 3.94 -10.53
C TYR A 258 6.23 3.13 -11.83
N MET A 259 5.72 1.91 -11.73
CA MET A 259 5.54 1.02 -12.88
C MET A 259 4.60 1.64 -13.92
N ALA A 260 3.47 2.22 -13.48
CA ALA A 260 2.53 2.92 -14.35
C ALA A 260 3.16 4.08 -15.10
N MET A 261 4.09 4.79 -14.49
CA MET A 261 4.83 5.89 -15.08
C MET A 261 6.08 5.46 -15.85
N GLN A 262 6.20 4.18 -16.21
CA GLN A 262 7.38 3.62 -16.89
C GLN A 262 8.70 3.85 -16.15
N LYS A 263 8.67 3.91 -14.82
CA LYS A 263 9.89 4.06 -14.03
C LYS A 263 10.37 2.69 -13.56
N PRO A 264 11.57 2.27 -13.99
CA PRO A 264 12.15 1.05 -13.47
C PRO A 264 12.40 1.19 -11.97
N THR A 265 12.19 0.10 -11.24
CA THR A 265 12.29 0.12 -9.78
C THR A 265 13.37 -0.82 -9.27
N VAL A 266 13.99 -0.46 -8.14
CA VAL A 266 14.79 -1.39 -7.33
C VAL A 266 14.10 -1.58 -5.99
N CYS A 267 13.66 -2.80 -5.72
CA CYS A 267 12.91 -3.15 -4.53
C CYS A 267 13.73 -4.12 -3.67
N SER A 268 13.56 -4.05 -2.35
CA SER A 268 13.96 -5.16 -1.49
C SER A 268 13.12 -6.40 -1.80
N ALA A 269 13.72 -7.59 -1.82
CA ALA A 269 13.04 -8.87 -2.05
C ALA A 269 12.22 -9.28 -0.80
N ILE A 270 11.19 -8.49 -0.45
CA ILE A 270 10.34 -8.69 0.73
C ILE A 270 8.88 -8.39 0.38
N GLY A 271 7.98 -9.27 0.83
CA GLY A 271 6.54 -9.12 0.67
C GLY A 271 6.08 -9.09 -0.79
N GLU A 272 5.04 -8.34 -1.08
CA GLU A 272 4.39 -8.28 -2.40
C GLU A 272 5.31 -7.84 -3.55
N ALA A 273 6.41 -7.14 -3.27
CA ALA A 273 7.38 -6.81 -4.31
C ALA A 273 7.93 -8.07 -5.00
N MET A 274 8.01 -9.22 -4.30
CA MET A 274 8.48 -10.49 -4.85
C MET A 274 7.48 -11.12 -5.84
N ASP A 275 6.19 -10.83 -5.70
CA ASP A 275 5.14 -11.34 -6.59
C ASP A 275 4.89 -10.41 -7.78
N ILE A 276 5.11 -9.10 -7.60
CA ILE A 276 4.87 -8.07 -8.59
C ILE A 276 6.06 -7.90 -9.54
N VAL A 277 7.27 -7.87 -8.98
CA VAL A 277 8.50 -7.61 -9.74
C VAL A 277 9.10 -8.89 -10.26
N LYS A 278 9.23 -9.00 -11.57
CA LYS A 278 10.04 -10.02 -12.25
C LYS A 278 11.46 -9.50 -12.37
N ASP A 279 12.37 -10.05 -11.58
CA ASP A 279 13.75 -9.57 -11.48
C ASP A 279 14.47 -9.54 -12.84
N GLY A 280 14.99 -8.36 -13.20
CA GLY A 280 15.66 -8.12 -14.48
C GLY A 280 14.74 -7.88 -15.68
N ASP A 281 13.42 -8.03 -15.52
CA ASP A 281 12.43 -7.82 -16.57
C ASP A 281 11.67 -6.49 -16.39
N ASN A 282 10.77 -6.40 -15.43
CA ASN A 282 9.95 -5.21 -15.15
C ASN A 282 10.43 -4.39 -13.93
N GLY A 283 11.54 -4.77 -13.33
CA GLY A 283 12.15 -4.15 -12.16
C GLY A 283 13.29 -5.00 -11.62
N TYR A 284 13.86 -4.60 -10.50
CA TYR A 284 14.90 -5.35 -9.82
C TYR A 284 14.51 -5.67 -8.37
N LEU A 285 14.84 -6.90 -7.93
CA LEU A 285 14.73 -7.37 -6.56
C LEU A 285 16.12 -7.51 -5.93
N ALA A 286 16.34 -6.97 -4.76
CA ALA A 286 17.61 -7.05 -4.04
C ALA A 286 17.42 -7.66 -2.64
N CYS A 287 18.19 -8.70 -2.32
CA CYS A 287 18.14 -9.36 -1.01
C CYS A 287 19.00 -8.66 0.05
N ASP A 288 19.99 -7.89 -0.37
CA ASP A 288 20.93 -7.18 0.49
C ASP A 288 21.37 -5.82 -0.09
N ALA A 289 22.22 -5.12 0.65
CA ALA A 289 22.69 -3.79 0.27
C ALA A 289 23.60 -3.81 -0.98
N ASP A 290 24.42 -4.83 -1.14
CA ASP A 290 25.37 -4.90 -2.26
C ASP A 290 24.62 -5.19 -3.57
N MET A 291 23.62 -6.08 -3.53
CA MET A 291 22.70 -6.29 -4.66
C MET A 291 21.89 -5.03 -4.96
N PHE A 292 21.41 -4.32 -3.94
CA PHE A 292 20.63 -3.09 -4.12
C PHE A 292 21.47 -2.02 -4.83
N ILE A 293 22.72 -1.82 -4.38
CA ILE A 293 23.68 -0.90 -4.99
C ILE A 293 24.00 -1.32 -6.43
N LYS A 294 24.31 -2.60 -6.65
CA LYS A 294 24.65 -3.15 -7.96
C LYS A 294 23.54 -2.94 -8.98
N LYS A 295 22.30 -3.26 -8.59
CA LYS A 295 21.12 -3.14 -9.46
C LYS A 295 20.73 -1.69 -9.73
N MET A 296 20.87 -0.80 -8.73
CA MET A 296 20.77 0.64 -8.98
C MET A 296 21.85 1.13 -9.95
N GLY A 297 23.09 0.66 -9.80
CA GLY A 297 24.20 0.97 -10.70
C GLY A 297 23.89 0.60 -12.16
N TYR A 298 23.33 -0.57 -12.41
CA TYR A 298 22.91 -0.97 -13.77
C TYR A 298 21.91 0.00 -14.39
N LEU A 299 20.93 0.45 -13.60
CA LEU A 299 19.94 1.43 -14.07
C LEU A 299 20.54 2.83 -14.25
N ILE A 300 21.51 3.22 -13.43
CA ILE A 300 22.22 4.50 -13.57
C ILE A 300 23.06 4.51 -14.85
N ASP A 301 23.82 3.44 -15.09
CA ASP A 301 24.76 3.36 -16.21
C ASP A 301 24.09 3.16 -17.58
N ASN A 302 22.83 2.65 -17.63
CA ASN A 302 22.22 2.22 -18.88
C ASN A 302 20.83 2.83 -19.11
N SER A 303 20.76 3.87 -19.92
CA SER A 303 19.50 4.55 -20.26
C SER A 303 18.55 3.68 -21.10
N SER A 304 19.07 2.84 -21.99
CA SER A 304 18.29 1.90 -22.80
C SER A 304 17.62 0.85 -21.91
N LEU A 305 18.35 0.31 -20.94
CA LEU A 305 17.82 -0.63 -19.95
C LEU A 305 16.69 0.02 -19.13
N ARG A 306 16.86 1.27 -18.68
CA ARG A 306 15.80 1.99 -17.96
C ARG A 306 14.54 2.10 -18.79
N LYS A 307 14.64 2.45 -20.08
CA LYS A 307 13.49 2.57 -20.98
C LYS A 307 12.80 1.23 -21.20
N GLN A 308 13.56 0.18 -21.50
CA GLN A 308 13.01 -1.16 -21.75
C GLN A 308 12.32 -1.73 -20.51
N MET A 309 12.98 -1.67 -19.36
CA MET A 309 12.42 -2.16 -18.09
C MET A 309 11.19 -1.34 -17.66
N GLY A 310 11.23 -0.02 -17.84
CA GLY A 310 10.08 0.85 -17.57
C GLY A 310 8.87 0.53 -18.45
N ALA A 311 9.08 0.27 -19.74
CA ALA A 311 8.00 -0.13 -20.65
C ALA A 311 7.35 -1.46 -20.21
N ARG A 312 8.15 -2.48 -19.87
CA ARG A 312 7.64 -3.76 -19.35
C ARG A 312 6.96 -3.62 -17.99
N ALA A 313 7.44 -2.70 -17.15
CA ALA A 313 6.79 -2.37 -15.88
C ALA A 313 5.37 -1.83 -16.13
N ARG A 314 5.21 -0.90 -17.07
CA ARG A 314 3.92 -0.34 -17.46
C ARG A 314 2.98 -1.42 -18.00
N GLU A 315 3.43 -2.24 -18.94
CA GLU A 315 2.68 -3.37 -19.51
C GLU A 315 2.16 -4.29 -18.37
N SER A 316 3.03 -4.68 -17.44
CA SER A 316 2.66 -5.52 -16.29
C SER A 316 1.55 -4.90 -15.43
N VAL A 317 1.55 -3.58 -15.28
CA VAL A 317 0.51 -2.87 -14.50
C VAL A 317 -0.79 -2.77 -15.28
N GLU A 318 -0.74 -2.45 -16.56
CA GLU A 318 -1.93 -2.38 -17.42
C GLU A 318 -2.66 -3.72 -17.48
N ASP A 319 -1.92 -4.80 -17.59
CA ASP A 319 -2.47 -6.16 -17.71
C ASP A 319 -3.06 -6.69 -16.40
N LYS A 320 -2.52 -6.32 -15.23
CA LYS A 320 -2.83 -7.02 -13.98
C LYS A 320 -3.24 -6.13 -12.82
N TYR A 321 -2.75 -4.90 -12.77
CA TYR A 321 -2.85 -4.05 -11.58
C TYR A 321 -3.50 -2.69 -11.86
N SER A 322 -4.03 -2.46 -13.07
CA SER A 322 -4.83 -1.28 -13.33
C SER A 322 -6.17 -1.37 -12.59
N LEU A 323 -6.71 -0.23 -12.14
CA LEU A 323 -8.01 -0.19 -11.50
C LEU A 323 -9.11 -0.78 -12.39
N GLY A 324 -9.00 -0.65 -13.73
CA GLY A 324 -9.95 -1.24 -14.66
C GLY A 324 -9.98 -2.77 -14.57
N VAL A 325 -8.82 -3.41 -14.58
CA VAL A 325 -8.68 -4.88 -14.47
C VAL A 325 -9.15 -5.36 -13.10
N LEU A 326 -8.69 -4.72 -12.02
CA LEU A 326 -9.03 -5.13 -10.65
C LEU A 326 -10.53 -4.95 -10.35
N CYS A 327 -11.15 -3.86 -10.82
CA CYS A 327 -12.59 -3.66 -10.69
C CYS A 327 -13.39 -4.66 -11.52
N GLY A 328 -12.91 -5.05 -12.71
CA GLY A 328 -13.50 -6.13 -13.50
C GLY A 328 -13.49 -7.45 -12.74
N GLN A 329 -12.34 -7.84 -12.20
CA GLN A 329 -12.21 -9.04 -11.37
C GLN A 329 -13.12 -9.00 -10.13
N PHE A 330 -13.19 -7.86 -9.45
CA PHE A 330 -14.06 -7.70 -8.29
C PHE A 330 -15.54 -7.84 -8.68
N LYS A 331 -15.95 -7.29 -9.82
CA LYS A 331 -17.31 -7.44 -10.34
C LYS A 331 -17.67 -8.91 -10.61
N GLU A 332 -16.79 -9.65 -11.29
CA GLU A 332 -16.98 -11.09 -11.54
C GLU A 332 -17.14 -11.88 -10.23
N ILE A 333 -16.32 -11.56 -9.20
CA ILE A 333 -16.43 -12.18 -7.87
C ILE A 333 -17.79 -11.86 -7.24
N LEU A 334 -18.27 -10.61 -7.33
CA LEU A 334 -19.58 -10.22 -6.79
C LEU A 334 -20.72 -10.92 -7.50
N GLU A 335 -20.67 -11.07 -8.82
CA GLU A 335 -21.70 -11.75 -9.63
C GLU A 335 -21.77 -13.27 -9.33
N SER A 336 -20.74 -13.83 -8.69
CA SER A 336 -20.68 -15.25 -8.30
C SER A 336 -21.43 -15.59 -7.00
N ILE A 337 -22.01 -14.61 -6.29
CA ILE A 337 -22.75 -14.74 -5.02
C ILE A 337 -24.22 -14.36 -5.16
#